data_a4d54658473f532fa74c35abf5928444
#
_entry.id   a4d54658473f532fa74c35abf5928444
#
_cell.length_a   1.000
_cell.length_b   1.000
_cell.length_c   1.000
_cell.angle_alpha   90.00
_cell.angle_beta   90.00
_cell.angle_gamma   90.00
#
_symmetry.space_group_name_H-M   'P 1'
#
loop_
_entity.id
_entity.type
_entity.pdbx_description
1 polymer ?
#
loop_
_entity_poly.entity_id
_entity_poly.type
_entity_poly.pdbx_seq_one_letter_code
_entity_poly.pdbx_strand_id
1 'polypeptide(L)'
;MKILVLGSNGMVGTSILNSFSNENKFKIIPSTRKDTNLFIFSETERLINETKPDILINAAAKVGGIVANNEQRTQFLIENLRINTNILESCIPFKNIKIINLGSSCIYPLNAENPISEDEFMNGKLEPTNSPYAMAKLTAIELGNAMKEQYGHKVINLMPTNLYGPNDNFSEHDSHVIPGLMFRMEIAKNNNIDTFNIWGSGKPLREFLHVDDLSNAIKFIINNEIEDSILNLSLIHISE
;
A
#
# COMPACT_ATOMS: atom_id res chain seq x y z
N MET A 1 -13.72 -12.75 14.32
CA MET A 1 -12.60 -11.77 14.36
C MET A 1 -13.05 -10.47 13.71
N LYS A 2 -12.67 -9.32 14.27
CA LYS A 2 -12.91 -7.98 13.70
C LYS A 2 -11.73 -7.54 12.87
N ILE A 3 -11.95 -7.14 11.63
CA ILE A 3 -10.93 -6.60 10.74
C ILE A 3 -11.27 -5.13 10.44
N LEU A 4 -10.42 -4.22 10.88
CA LEU A 4 -10.52 -2.79 10.53
C LEU A 4 -9.73 -2.55 9.23
N VAL A 5 -10.38 -2.02 8.20
CA VAL A 5 -9.76 -1.69 6.91
C VAL A 5 -9.73 -0.18 6.75
N LEU A 6 -8.55 0.42 6.86
CA LEU A 6 -8.33 1.84 6.65
C LEU A 6 -8.12 2.12 5.16
N GLY A 7 -8.69 3.23 4.65
CA GLY A 7 -8.65 3.54 3.22
C GLY A 7 -9.59 2.64 2.39
N SER A 8 -10.70 2.22 2.97
CA SER A 8 -11.62 1.21 2.45
C SER A 8 -12.33 1.57 1.13
N ASN A 9 -12.33 2.84 0.72
CA ASN A 9 -12.90 3.31 -0.54
C ASN A 9 -11.89 3.46 -1.69
N GLY A 10 -10.61 3.22 -1.45
CA GLY A 10 -9.59 3.15 -2.49
C GLY A 10 -9.62 1.81 -3.25
N MET A 11 -8.83 1.69 -4.33
CA MET A 11 -8.71 0.48 -5.13
C MET A 11 -8.44 -0.76 -4.26
N VAL A 12 -7.39 -0.72 -3.45
CA VAL A 12 -7.01 -1.84 -2.57
C VAL A 12 -8.06 -2.09 -1.49
N GLY A 13 -8.52 -1.03 -0.81
CA GLY A 13 -9.53 -1.18 0.25
C GLY A 13 -10.82 -1.82 -0.25
N THR A 14 -11.30 -1.40 -1.42
CA THR A 14 -12.51 -1.98 -2.04
C THR A 14 -12.31 -3.46 -2.41
N SER A 15 -11.16 -3.82 -2.98
CA SER A 15 -10.87 -5.22 -3.29
C SER A 15 -10.80 -6.08 -2.02
N ILE A 16 -10.18 -5.57 -0.93
CA ILE A 16 -10.18 -6.26 0.37
C ILE A 16 -11.61 -6.48 0.87
N LEU A 17 -12.47 -5.45 0.87
CA LEU A 17 -13.85 -5.59 1.31
C LEU A 17 -14.59 -6.68 0.50
N ASN A 18 -14.40 -6.70 -0.82
CA ASN A 18 -15.00 -7.69 -1.71
C ASN A 18 -14.49 -9.10 -1.41
N SER A 19 -13.19 -9.28 -1.18
CA SER A 19 -12.60 -10.59 -0.92
C SER A 19 -13.09 -11.25 0.38
N PHE A 20 -13.49 -10.43 1.36
CA PHE A 20 -14.00 -10.91 2.65
C PHE A 20 -15.55 -10.92 2.73
N SER A 21 -16.27 -10.45 1.71
CA SER A 21 -17.74 -10.27 1.76
C SER A 21 -18.53 -11.54 2.08
N ASN A 22 -18.02 -12.71 1.70
CA ASN A 22 -18.67 -14.01 1.91
C ASN A 22 -18.10 -14.80 3.11
N GLU A 23 -17.26 -14.18 3.94
CA GLU A 23 -16.58 -14.84 5.05
C GLU A 23 -17.26 -14.53 6.39
N ASN A 24 -18.24 -15.33 6.79
CA ASN A 24 -19.00 -15.13 8.02
C ASN A 24 -18.18 -15.11 9.32
N LYS A 25 -16.94 -15.64 9.30
CA LYS A 25 -16.04 -15.64 10.46
C LYS A 25 -15.41 -14.27 10.75
N PHE A 26 -15.46 -13.34 9.80
CA PHE A 26 -14.91 -12.00 9.94
C PHE A 26 -16.00 -10.94 9.99
N LYS A 27 -15.89 -10.04 10.95
CA LYS A 27 -16.65 -8.78 10.96
C LYS A 27 -15.75 -7.68 10.39
N ILE A 28 -16.02 -7.27 9.17
CA ILE A 28 -15.27 -6.20 8.51
C ILE A 28 -15.80 -4.84 8.96
N ILE A 29 -14.86 -3.95 9.32
CA ILE A 29 -15.15 -2.57 9.72
C ILE A 29 -14.43 -1.68 8.70
N PRO A 30 -15.15 -1.16 7.69
CA PRO A 30 -14.56 -0.23 6.74
C PRO A 30 -14.37 1.14 7.38
N SER A 31 -13.27 1.83 7.06
CA SER A 31 -13.05 3.22 7.43
C SER A 31 -12.49 4.01 6.25
N THR A 32 -13.13 5.11 5.95
CA THR A 32 -12.75 6.06 4.91
C THR A 32 -12.28 7.38 5.53
N ARG A 33 -11.75 8.28 4.71
CA ARG A 33 -11.37 9.63 5.16
C ARG A 33 -12.55 10.46 5.71
N LYS A 34 -13.79 10.09 5.35
CA LYS A 34 -15.00 10.74 5.88
C LYS A 34 -15.31 10.29 7.30
N ASP A 35 -14.95 9.05 7.64
CA ASP A 35 -15.20 8.46 8.95
C ASP A 35 -14.10 8.85 9.95
N THR A 36 -12.85 8.95 9.49
CA THR A 36 -11.68 9.24 10.33
C THR A 36 -10.59 9.92 9.52
N ASN A 37 -10.14 11.07 9.99
CA ASN A 37 -8.99 11.76 9.41
C ASN A 37 -7.68 11.23 10.01
N LEU A 38 -7.02 10.33 9.29
CA LEU A 38 -5.76 9.69 9.73
C LEU A 38 -4.59 10.67 9.87
N PHE A 39 -4.71 11.93 9.43
CA PHE A 39 -3.72 12.97 9.71
C PHE A 39 -3.82 13.53 11.15
N ILE A 40 -4.87 13.20 11.87
CA ILE A 40 -5.14 13.66 13.24
C ILE A 40 -5.03 12.46 14.18
N PHE A 41 -4.01 12.48 15.05
CA PHE A 41 -3.74 11.39 15.98
C PHE A 41 -4.95 11.02 16.84
N SER A 42 -5.61 12.01 17.47
CA SER A 42 -6.75 11.78 18.36
C SER A 42 -7.96 11.14 17.67
N GLU A 43 -8.17 11.41 16.36
CA GLU A 43 -9.23 10.73 15.60
C GLU A 43 -8.85 9.28 15.29
N THR A 44 -7.59 9.02 14.93
CA THR A 44 -7.08 7.67 14.68
C THR A 44 -7.12 6.83 15.94
N GLU A 45 -6.63 7.38 17.06
CA GLU A 45 -6.67 6.75 18.37
C GLU A 45 -8.13 6.42 18.80
N ARG A 46 -9.05 7.38 18.65
CA ARG A 46 -10.48 7.15 18.94
C ARG A 46 -11.04 5.99 18.13
N LEU A 47 -10.79 5.94 16.81
CA LEU A 47 -11.28 4.86 15.96
C LEU A 47 -10.80 3.50 16.46
N ILE A 48 -9.52 3.37 16.78
CA ILE A 48 -8.92 2.12 17.25
C ILE A 48 -9.47 1.73 18.63
N ASN A 49 -9.62 2.70 19.54
CA ASN A 49 -10.21 2.50 20.85
C ASN A 49 -11.68 2.03 20.80
N GLU A 50 -12.48 2.60 19.90
CA GLU A 50 -13.89 2.26 19.75
C GLU A 50 -14.09 0.91 19.05
N THR A 51 -13.30 0.62 18.01
CA THR A 51 -13.45 -0.60 17.21
C THR A 51 -12.81 -1.81 17.87
N LYS A 52 -11.66 -1.62 18.54
CA LYS A 52 -10.84 -2.70 19.13
C LYS A 52 -10.74 -3.89 18.17
N PRO A 53 -10.11 -3.70 17.01
CA PRO A 53 -10.01 -4.74 16.00
C PRO A 53 -9.04 -5.84 16.44
N ASP A 54 -9.28 -7.07 15.99
CA ASP A 54 -8.29 -8.15 16.10
C ASP A 54 -7.18 -7.98 15.05
N ILE A 55 -7.56 -7.46 13.87
CA ILE A 55 -6.66 -7.19 12.75
C ILE A 55 -6.91 -5.79 12.23
N LEU A 56 -5.84 -5.03 11.98
CA LEU A 56 -5.87 -3.74 11.30
C LEU A 56 -5.16 -3.86 9.97
N ILE A 57 -5.83 -3.51 8.86
CA ILE A 57 -5.24 -3.47 7.53
C ILE A 57 -5.13 -2.00 7.11
N ASN A 58 -3.90 -1.51 6.95
CA ASN A 58 -3.64 -0.15 6.49
C ASN A 58 -3.50 -0.11 4.96
N ALA A 59 -4.60 0.17 4.26
CA ALA A 59 -4.62 0.45 2.83
C ALA A 59 -4.70 1.95 2.52
N ALA A 60 -4.57 2.81 3.54
CA ALA A 60 -4.59 4.26 3.38
C ALA A 60 -3.19 4.78 3.10
N ALA A 61 -3.05 5.56 2.03
CA ALA A 61 -1.83 6.28 1.69
C ALA A 61 -2.14 7.44 0.73
N LYS A 62 -1.24 8.43 0.67
CA LYS A 62 -1.14 9.32 -0.48
C LYS A 62 -0.30 8.60 -1.54
N VAL A 63 -0.92 8.26 -2.66
CA VAL A 63 -0.28 7.57 -3.79
C VAL A 63 -0.43 8.38 -5.07
N GLY A 64 0.41 8.11 -6.06
CA GLY A 64 0.34 8.76 -7.37
C GLY A 64 1.49 8.31 -8.27
N GLY A 65 1.36 8.63 -9.56
CA GLY A 65 2.38 8.35 -10.57
C GLY A 65 3.68 9.14 -10.37
N ILE A 66 4.64 8.95 -11.27
CA ILE A 66 5.98 9.55 -11.19
C ILE A 66 5.93 11.09 -11.22
N VAL A 67 5.01 11.67 -11.99
CA VAL A 67 4.84 13.13 -12.10
C VAL A 67 4.39 13.71 -10.76
N ALA A 68 3.32 13.16 -10.17
CA ALA A 68 2.81 13.58 -8.86
C ALA A 68 3.86 13.44 -7.76
N ASN A 69 4.61 12.32 -7.74
CA ASN A 69 5.69 12.11 -6.78
C ASN A 69 6.80 13.17 -6.91
N ASN A 70 7.15 13.55 -8.13
CA ASN A 70 8.20 14.53 -8.38
C ASN A 70 7.78 15.96 -8.05
N GLU A 71 6.53 16.32 -8.29
CA GLU A 71 5.98 17.67 -8.06
C GLU A 71 5.56 17.90 -6.60
N GLN A 72 5.07 16.86 -5.91
CA GLN A 72 4.52 16.96 -4.55
C GLN A 72 5.37 16.23 -3.51
N ARG A 73 6.70 16.27 -3.66
CA ARG A 73 7.68 15.52 -2.84
C ARG A 73 7.45 15.67 -1.33
N THR A 74 7.27 16.89 -0.88
CA THR A 74 7.05 17.21 0.55
C THR A 74 5.74 16.63 1.05
N GLN A 75 4.66 16.74 0.28
CA GLN A 75 3.34 16.22 0.63
C GLN A 75 3.35 14.68 0.68
N PHE A 76 4.00 14.02 -0.28
CA PHE A 76 4.14 12.56 -0.26
C PHE A 76 4.88 12.06 0.97
N LEU A 77 5.92 12.77 1.42
CA LEU A 77 6.63 12.44 2.65
C LEU A 77 5.75 12.68 3.89
N ILE A 78 5.31 13.92 4.10
CA ILE A 78 4.64 14.33 5.33
C ILE A 78 3.30 13.61 5.52
N GLU A 79 2.47 13.52 4.47
CA GLU A 79 1.15 12.92 4.59
C GLU A 79 1.24 11.42 4.89
N ASN A 80 2.13 10.69 4.20
CA ASN A 80 2.32 9.27 4.48
C ASN A 80 2.99 9.03 5.84
N LEU A 81 3.93 9.87 6.28
CA LEU A 81 4.47 9.79 7.63
C LEU A 81 3.36 9.95 8.69
N ARG A 82 2.51 10.98 8.56
CA ARG A 82 1.41 11.20 9.50
C ARG A 82 0.44 10.03 9.55
N ILE A 83 0.01 9.52 8.38
CA ILE A 83 -0.88 8.35 8.32
C ILE A 83 -0.25 7.18 9.08
N ASN A 84 0.96 6.80 8.71
CA ASN A 84 1.61 5.61 9.24
C ASN A 84 1.93 5.74 10.74
N THR A 85 2.49 6.88 11.16
CA THR A 85 2.83 7.10 12.57
C THR A 85 1.59 7.15 13.45
N ASN A 86 0.54 7.88 13.04
CA ASN A 86 -0.69 7.95 13.82
C ASN A 86 -1.35 6.57 13.99
N ILE A 87 -1.37 5.75 12.93
CA ILE A 87 -1.93 4.39 13.00
C ILE A 87 -1.13 3.51 13.95
N LEU A 88 0.19 3.43 13.74
CA LEU A 88 1.05 2.54 14.51
C LEU A 88 1.13 2.98 15.98
N GLU A 89 1.29 4.27 16.26
CA GLU A 89 1.31 4.81 17.62
C GLU A 89 0.00 4.55 18.35
N SER A 90 -1.15 4.73 17.69
CA SER A 90 -2.47 4.43 18.27
C SER A 90 -2.67 2.95 18.60
N CYS A 91 -1.90 2.06 17.97
CA CYS A 91 -1.95 0.61 18.27
C CYS A 91 -1.08 0.20 19.45
N ILE A 92 -0.11 1.01 19.89
CA ILE A 92 0.83 0.65 20.98
C ILE A 92 0.12 0.12 22.25
N PRO A 93 -0.99 0.71 22.72
CA PRO A 93 -1.69 0.19 23.90
C PRO A 93 -2.36 -1.17 23.70
N PHE A 94 -2.51 -1.65 22.46
CA PHE A 94 -3.29 -2.82 22.09
C PHE A 94 -2.42 -3.94 21.49
N LYS A 95 -1.64 -4.64 22.31
CA LYS A 95 -0.66 -5.65 21.90
C LYS A 95 -1.23 -6.81 21.07
N ASN A 96 -2.52 -7.07 21.19
CA ASN A 96 -3.18 -8.19 20.50
C ASN A 96 -3.62 -7.87 19.07
N ILE A 97 -3.54 -6.61 18.64
CA ILE A 97 -3.89 -6.23 17.28
C ILE A 97 -2.78 -6.72 16.33
N LYS A 98 -3.13 -7.58 15.37
CA LYS A 98 -2.25 -7.90 14.22
C LYS A 98 -2.37 -6.78 13.19
N ILE A 99 -1.26 -6.13 12.87
CA ILE A 99 -1.22 -5.01 11.92
C ILE A 99 -0.67 -5.51 10.59
N ILE A 100 -1.43 -5.30 9.52
CA ILE A 100 -0.99 -5.54 8.13
C ILE A 100 -0.87 -4.17 7.46
N ASN A 101 0.36 -3.76 7.21
CA ASN A 101 0.68 -2.48 6.61
C ASN A 101 1.09 -2.64 5.15
N LEU A 102 0.52 -1.85 4.26
CA LEU A 102 0.91 -1.86 2.85
C LEU A 102 2.11 -0.93 2.65
N GLY A 103 3.25 -1.55 2.41
CA GLY A 103 4.47 -0.92 1.95
C GLY A 103 4.44 -0.65 0.44
N SER A 104 5.58 -0.78 -0.19
CA SER A 104 5.76 -0.68 -1.64
C SER A 104 7.15 -1.19 -2.02
N SER A 105 7.31 -1.79 -3.16
CA SER A 105 8.63 -2.21 -3.70
C SER A 105 9.61 -1.04 -3.92
N CYS A 106 9.14 0.21 -3.91
CA CYS A 106 10.01 1.39 -4.02
C CYS A 106 10.93 1.63 -2.82
N ILE A 107 10.78 0.87 -1.74
CA ILE A 107 11.68 0.93 -0.57
C ILE A 107 13.06 0.34 -0.83
N TYR A 108 13.18 -0.49 -1.85
CA TYR A 108 14.42 -1.15 -2.18
C TYR A 108 15.43 -0.23 -2.89
N PRO A 109 16.72 -0.53 -2.79
CA PRO A 109 17.75 0.26 -3.45
C PRO A 109 17.55 0.32 -4.96
N LEU A 110 17.90 1.47 -5.56
CA LEU A 110 17.83 1.69 -7.01
C LEU A 110 18.59 0.62 -7.80
N ASN A 111 19.69 0.12 -7.24
CA ASN A 111 20.58 -0.85 -7.88
C ASN A 111 20.47 -2.26 -7.28
N ALA A 112 19.38 -2.58 -6.60
CA ALA A 112 19.14 -3.93 -6.10
C ALA A 112 19.06 -4.92 -7.27
N GLU A 113 19.67 -6.10 -7.11
CA GLU A 113 19.63 -7.18 -8.11
C GLU A 113 18.24 -7.84 -8.12
N ASN A 114 17.76 -8.18 -9.30
CA ASN A 114 16.51 -8.92 -9.46
C ASN A 114 16.77 -10.44 -9.52
N PRO A 115 15.92 -11.26 -8.87
CA PRO A 115 14.79 -10.90 -8.02
C PRO A 115 15.24 -10.26 -6.69
N ILE A 116 14.53 -9.20 -6.24
CA ILE A 116 14.89 -8.45 -5.04
C ILE A 116 14.47 -9.23 -3.81
N SER A 117 15.41 -9.56 -2.93
CA SER A 117 15.16 -10.18 -1.62
C SER A 117 14.70 -9.13 -0.59
N GLU A 118 13.92 -9.55 0.40
CA GLU A 118 13.56 -8.74 1.58
C GLU A 118 14.80 -8.28 2.38
N ASP A 119 15.92 -8.98 2.29
CA ASP A 119 17.19 -8.62 2.93
C ASP A 119 17.82 -7.34 2.34
N GLU A 120 17.37 -6.90 1.16
CA GLU A 120 17.80 -5.63 0.57
C GLU A 120 17.15 -4.39 1.24
N PHE A 121 16.31 -4.58 2.25
CA PHE A 121 15.74 -3.51 3.05
C PHE A 121 16.84 -2.62 3.64
N MET A 122 16.77 -1.31 3.32
CA MET A 122 17.75 -0.28 3.73
C MET A 122 19.21 -0.50 3.26
N ASN A 123 19.46 -1.37 2.29
CA ASN A 123 20.83 -1.70 1.80
C ASN A 123 21.35 -0.77 0.69
N GLY A 124 20.81 0.43 0.54
CA GLY A 124 21.31 1.37 -0.45
C GLY A 124 20.44 2.60 -0.70
N LYS A 125 20.80 3.35 -1.75
CA LYS A 125 20.11 4.60 -2.10
C LYS A 125 18.80 4.32 -2.81
N LEU A 126 17.75 5.04 -2.41
CA LEU A 126 16.44 5.00 -3.03
C LEU A 126 16.44 5.66 -4.41
N GLU A 127 15.48 5.28 -5.25
CA GLU A 127 15.21 5.96 -6.51
C GLU A 127 14.86 7.45 -6.26
N PRO A 128 15.54 8.42 -6.91
CA PRO A 128 15.43 9.83 -6.54
C PRO A 128 14.04 10.46 -6.69
N THR A 129 13.24 10.05 -7.67
CA THR A 129 11.95 10.71 -7.96
C THR A 129 10.89 10.38 -6.90
N ASN A 130 10.89 9.17 -6.36
CA ASN A 130 9.93 8.70 -5.36
C ASN A 130 10.53 8.52 -3.95
N SER A 131 11.79 8.91 -3.75
CA SER A 131 12.47 8.73 -2.45
C SER A 131 11.70 9.30 -1.24
N PRO A 132 10.97 10.42 -1.31
CA PRO A 132 10.17 10.91 -0.19
C PRO A 132 9.03 9.94 0.20
N TYR A 133 8.34 9.38 -0.78
CA TYR A 133 7.31 8.36 -0.54
C TYR A 133 7.93 7.08 0.04
N ALA A 134 8.99 6.59 -0.58
CA ALA A 134 9.71 5.41 -0.13
C ALA A 134 10.23 5.57 1.31
N MET A 135 10.76 6.75 1.67
CA MET A 135 11.23 7.06 3.03
C MET A 135 10.08 6.99 4.05
N ALA A 136 8.90 7.49 3.71
CA ALA A 136 7.74 7.37 4.60
C ALA A 136 7.32 5.90 4.81
N LYS A 137 7.45 5.06 3.78
CA LYS A 137 7.18 3.61 3.89
C LYS A 137 8.26 2.89 4.71
N LEU A 138 9.55 3.21 4.49
CA LEU A 138 10.66 2.70 5.31
C LEU A 138 10.48 3.05 6.79
N THR A 139 10.10 4.28 7.10
CA THR A 139 9.83 4.71 8.48
C THR A 139 8.71 3.89 9.13
N ALA A 140 7.66 3.57 8.38
CA ALA A 140 6.57 2.74 8.90
C ALA A 140 7.02 1.31 9.21
N ILE A 141 7.88 0.73 8.37
CA ILE A 141 8.45 -0.61 8.58
C ILE A 141 9.33 -0.60 9.83
N GLU A 142 10.23 0.37 9.94
CA GLU A 142 11.13 0.47 11.09
C GLU A 142 10.39 0.73 12.40
N LEU A 143 9.34 1.57 12.38
CA LEU A 143 8.48 1.74 13.55
C LEU A 143 7.76 0.44 13.92
N GLY A 144 7.29 -0.33 12.95
CA GLY A 144 6.70 -1.65 13.16
C GLY A 144 7.68 -2.64 13.79
N ASN A 145 8.94 -2.67 13.33
CA ASN A 145 10.02 -3.48 13.89
C ASN A 145 10.31 -3.08 15.34
N ALA A 146 10.43 -1.78 15.62
CA ALA A 146 10.63 -1.28 16.97
C ALA A 146 9.47 -1.66 17.91
N MET A 147 8.22 -1.58 17.44
CA MET A 147 7.04 -2.02 18.20
C MET A 147 7.05 -3.53 18.48
N LYS A 148 7.51 -4.33 17.51
CA LYS A 148 7.68 -5.79 17.69
C LYS A 148 8.71 -6.10 18.77
N GLU A 149 9.88 -5.47 18.70
CA GLU A 149 10.97 -5.71 19.66
C GLU A 149 10.65 -5.17 21.06
N GLN A 150 10.12 -3.98 21.15
CA GLN A 150 9.90 -3.33 22.44
C GLN A 150 8.63 -3.81 23.15
N TYR A 151 7.56 -4.09 22.41
CA TYR A 151 6.22 -4.36 22.98
C TYR A 151 5.64 -5.71 22.59
N GLY A 152 6.25 -6.45 21.65
CA GLY A 152 5.77 -7.74 21.16
C GLY A 152 4.60 -7.64 20.19
N HIS A 153 4.44 -6.51 19.48
CA HIS A 153 3.40 -6.36 18.46
C HIS A 153 3.64 -7.27 17.25
N LYS A 154 2.55 -7.70 16.61
CA LYS A 154 2.58 -8.41 15.33
C LYS A 154 2.33 -7.42 14.20
N VAL A 155 3.39 -6.96 13.54
CA VAL A 155 3.32 -6.04 12.41
C VAL A 155 3.92 -6.73 11.18
N ILE A 156 3.12 -6.85 10.13
CA ILE A 156 3.51 -7.41 8.83
C ILE A 156 3.45 -6.29 7.80
N ASN A 157 4.54 -6.08 7.09
CA ASN A 157 4.64 -5.11 6.02
C ASN A 157 4.67 -5.85 4.68
N LEU A 158 3.70 -5.57 3.81
CA LEU A 158 3.59 -6.19 2.49
C LEU A 158 4.16 -5.24 1.44
N MET A 159 5.05 -5.74 0.60
CA MET A 159 5.71 -4.99 -0.47
C MET A 159 5.12 -5.38 -1.83
N PRO A 160 3.93 -4.89 -2.19
CA PRO A 160 3.39 -5.15 -3.52
C PRO A 160 4.20 -4.41 -4.58
N THR A 161 4.25 -5.01 -5.77
CA THR A 161 4.71 -4.36 -7.00
C THR A 161 3.70 -3.33 -7.50
N ASN A 162 3.71 -2.95 -8.77
CA ASN A 162 2.76 -1.96 -9.29
C ASN A 162 1.34 -2.54 -9.32
N LEU A 163 0.50 -2.05 -8.44
CA LEU A 163 -0.89 -2.48 -8.36
C LEU A 163 -1.72 -1.86 -9.49
N TYR A 164 -2.68 -2.62 -9.97
CA TYR A 164 -3.70 -2.17 -10.92
C TYR A 164 -5.02 -2.91 -10.70
N GLY A 165 -6.12 -2.34 -11.17
CA GLY A 165 -7.42 -3.00 -11.10
C GLY A 165 -8.60 -2.04 -11.10
N PRO A 166 -9.82 -2.55 -10.83
CA PRO A 166 -11.01 -1.72 -10.70
C PRO A 166 -10.86 -0.65 -9.61
N ASN A 167 -11.46 0.51 -9.84
CA ASN A 167 -11.39 1.69 -8.95
C ASN A 167 -9.99 2.33 -8.83
N ASP A 168 -9.08 2.07 -9.77
CA ASP A 168 -7.82 2.79 -9.86
C ASP A 168 -8.04 4.25 -10.29
N ASN A 169 -7.00 5.07 -10.20
CA ASN A 169 -7.04 6.47 -10.61
C ASN A 169 -6.76 6.60 -12.12
N PHE A 170 -7.81 6.82 -12.92
CA PHE A 170 -7.72 7.05 -14.36
C PHE A 170 -7.64 8.57 -14.62
N SER A 171 -6.45 9.15 -14.55
CA SER A 171 -6.20 10.57 -14.84
C SER A 171 -5.01 10.76 -15.76
N GLU A 172 -4.89 11.94 -16.34
CA GLU A 172 -3.80 12.24 -17.29
C GLU A 172 -2.44 12.34 -16.58
N HIS A 173 -2.39 12.93 -15.38
CA HIS A 173 -1.14 13.32 -14.72
C HIS A 173 -0.80 12.49 -13.48
N ASP A 174 -1.80 12.06 -12.71
CA ASP A 174 -1.58 11.46 -11.39
C ASP A 174 -1.68 9.93 -11.37
N SER A 175 -2.07 9.31 -12.51
CA SER A 175 -2.28 7.87 -12.59
C SER A 175 -0.97 7.09 -12.69
N HIS A 176 -1.03 5.83 -12.25
CA HIS A 176 0.00 4.85 -12.51
C HIS A 176 0.04 4.43 -13.99
N VAL A 177 0.99 3.57 -14.36
CA VAL A 177 1.29 3.25 -15.77
C VAL A 177 0.07 2.67 -16.51
N ILE A 178 -0.54 1.59 -16.01
CA ILE A 178 -1.67 0.94 -16.68
C ILE A 178 -2.87 1.86 -16.82
N PRO A 179 -3.42 2.44 -15.72
CA PRO A 179 -4.59 3.33 -15.85
C PRO A 179 -4.30 4.57 -16.68
N GLY A 180 -3.09 5.13 -16.63
CA GLY A 180 -2.70 6.28 -17.44
C GLY A 180 -2.62 5.95 -18.94
N LEU A 181 -2.15 4.77 -19.32
CA LEU A 181 -2.17 4.30 -20.70
C LEU A 181 -3.61 4.08 -21.18
N MET A 182 -4.43 3.41 -20.38
CA MET A 182 -5.84 3.18 -20.69
C MET A 182 -6.60 4.50 -20.89
N PHE A 183 -6.38 5.47 -20.02
CA PHE A 183 -6.98 6.79 -20.11
C PHE A 183 -6.60 7.50 -21.42
N ARG A 184 -5.32 7.53 -21.79
CA ARG A 184 -4.86 8.15 -23.05
C ARG A 184 -5.36 7.43 -24.29
N MET A 185 -5.44 6.08 -24.27
CA MET A 185 -6.03 5.31 -25.35
C MET A 185 -7.51 5.65 -25.53
N GLU A 186 -8.27 5.75 -24.45
CA GLU A 186 -9.70 6.09 -24.51
C GLU A 186 -9.92 7.50 -25.04
N ILE A 187 -9.10 8.48 -24.61
CA ILE A 187 -9.13 9.84 -25.16
C ILE A 187 -8.83 9.84 -26.66
N ALA A 188 -7.80 9.15 -27.12
CA ALA A 188 -7.44 9.06 -28.54
C ALA A 188 -8.59 8.44 -29.35
N LYS A 189 -9.16 7.33 -28.87
CA LYS A 189 -10.31 6.67 -29.50
C LYS A 189 -11.52 7.60 -29.64
N ASN A 190 -11.89 8.28 -28.55
CA ASN A 190 -13.07 9.17 -28.55
C ASN A 190 -12.90 10.42 -29.42
N ASN A 191 -11.66 10.83 -29.68
CA ASN A 191 -11.34 11.93 -30.57
C ASN A 191 -10.97 11.48 -32.01
N ASN A 192 -11.10 10.20 -32.35
CA ASN A 192 -10.69 9.62 -33.64
C ASN A 192 -9.22 9.93 -33.99
N ILE A 193 -8.33 9.86 -33.01
CA ILE A 193 -6.88 10.02 -33.16
C ILE A 193 -6.24 8.64 -33.24
N ASP A 194 -5.55 8.36 -34.33
CA ASP A 194 -4.98 7.02 -34.61
C ASP A 194 -3.73 6.72 -33.75
N THR A 195 -3.16 7.70 -33.08
CA THR A 195 -1.94 7.56 -32.28
C THR A 195 -2.09 8.28 -30.95
N PHE A 196 -1.36 7.82 -29.93
CA PHE A 196 -1.21 8.52 -28.65
C PHE A 196 0.24 8.41 -28.15
N ASN A 197 0.66 9.37 -27.32
CA ASN A 197 2.02 9.41 -26.82
C ASN A 197 2.22 8.44 -25.66
N ILE A 198 3.27 7.62 -25.76
CA ILE A 198 3.82 6.85 -24.65
C ILE A 198 5.01 7.62 -24.09
N TRP A 199 5.04 7.82 -22.78
CA TRP A 199 6.14 8.52 -22.13
C TRP A 199 7.37 7.62 -21.98
N GLY A 200 8.55 8.20 -22.25
CA GLY A 200 9.84 7.52 -22.13
C GLY A 200 10.17 6.68 -23.35
N SER A 201 11.16 5.80 -23.18
CA SER A 201 11.75 5.00 -24.27
C SER A 201 11.00 3.70 -24.58
N GLY A 202 10.05 3.29 -23.75
CA GLY A 202 9.39 1.98 -23.81
C GLY A 202 10.25 0.80 -23.35
N LYS A 203 11.52 1.04 -22.95
CA LYS A 203 12.44 -0.02 -22.53
C LYS A 203 12.31 -0.52 -21.10
N PRO A 204 11.93 0.34 -20.10
CA PRO A 204 11.83 -0.12 -18.71
C PRO A 204 10.81 -1.23 -18.55
N LEU A 205 11.24 -2.32 -17.92
CA LEU A 205 10.36 -3.41 -17.50
C LEU A 205 9.70 -3.04 -16.16
N ARG A 206 8.48 -3.48 -15.98
CA ARG A 206 7.73 -3.29 -14.73
C ARG A 206 6.93 -4.55 -14.44
N GLU A 207 6.90 -4.90 -13.18
CA GLU A 207 6.04 -5.94 -12.67
C GLU A 207 4.71 -5.36 -12.22
N PHE A 208 3.62 -6.03 -12.51
CA PHE A 208 2.27 -5.62 -12.18
C PHE A 208 1.55 -6.72 -11.41
N LEU A 209 0.83 -6.34 -10.36
CA LEU A 209 0.02 -7.24 -9.55
C LEU A 209 -1.44 -6.76 -9.56
N HIS A 210 -2.38 -7.65 -9.92
CA HIS A 210 -3.79 -7.30 -9.84
C HIS A 210 -4.22 -7.12 -8.39
N VAL A 211 -5.07 -6.14 -8.12
CA VAL A 211 -5.49 -5.80 -6.77
C VAL A 211 -6.21 -6.93 -6.03
N ASP A 212 -6.90 -7.81 -6.76
CA ASP A 212 -7.56 -8.97 -6.17
C ASP A 212 -6.56 -10.05 -5.74
N ASP A 213 -5.41 -10.18 -6.42
CA ASP A 213 -4.34 -11.08 -6.00
C ASP A 213 -3.69 -10.58 -4.70
N LEU A 214 -3.49 -9.26 -4.55
CA LEU A 214 -3.08 -8.66 -3.28
C LEU A 214 -4.08 -8.99 -2.16
N SER A 215 -5.38 -8.82 -2.42
CA SER A 215 -6.43 -9.09 -1.42
C SER A 215 -6.48 -10.57 -1.04
N ASN A 216 -6.27 -11.48 -2.00
CA ASN A 216 -6.18 -12.90 -1.76
C ASN A 216 -4.91 -13.26 -0.95
N ALA A 217 -3.78 -12.62 -1.23
CA ALA A 217 -2.55 -12.78 -0.43
C ALA A 217 -2.76 -12.33 1.02
N ILE A 218 -3.40 -11.18 1.25
CA ILE A 218 -3.75 -10.71 2.60
C ILE A 218 -4.64 -11.73 3.32
N LYS A 219 -5.65 -12.26 2.63
CA LYS A 219 -6.53 -13.29 3.16
C LYS A 219 -5.77 -14.57 3.52
N PHE A 220 -4.82 -14.98 2.67
CA PHE A 220 -3.94 -16.12 2.94
C PHE A 220 -3.08 -15.89 4.19
N ILE A 221 -2.44 -14.73 4.32
CA ILE A 221 -1.62 -14.34 5.48
C ILE A 221 -2.41 -14.37 6.79
N ILE A 222 -3.67 -13.90 6.74
CA ILE A 222 -4.56 -13.91 7.91
C ILE A 222 -4.93 -15.35 8.32
N ASN A 223 -5.22 -16.19 7.34
CA ASN A 223 -5.68 -17.57 7.60
C ASN A 223 -4.57 -18.54 8.00
N ASN A 224 -3.31 -18.25 7.64
CA ASN A 224 -2.17 -19.14 7.89
C ASN A 224 -1.23 -18.62 8.99
N GLU A 225 -1.63 -17.57 9.71
CA GLU A 225 -0.89 -17.00 10.84
C GLU A 225 0.58 -16.64 10.53
N ILE A 226 0.86 -16.20 9.31
CA ILE A 226 2.20 -15.77 8.90
C ILE A 226 2.64 -14.59 9.77
N GLU A 227 3.90 -14.60 10.23
CA GLU A 227 4.46 -13.65 11.20
C GLU A 227 5.71 -12.90 10.69
N ASP A 228 6.09 -13.10 9.43
CA ASP A 228 7.22 -12.40 8.82
C ASP A 228 6.99 -10.90 8.80
N SER A 229 8.03 -10.14 9.17
CA SER A 229 7.92 -8.67 9.31
C SER A 229 7.81 -7.95 7.97
N ILE A 230 8.44 -8.49 6.91
CA ILE A 230 8.44 -7.96 5.55
C ILE A 230 8.17 -9.14 4.61
N LEU A 231 7.27 -8.93 3.63
CA LEU A 231 6.94 -9.92 2.61
C LEU A 231 6.81 -9.24 1.25
N ASN A 232 7.61 -9.67 0.30
CA ASN A 232 7.45 -9.28 -1.10
C ASN A 232 6.21 -9.96 -1.69
N LEU A 233 5.38 -9.18 -2.37
CA LEU A 233 4.25 -9.68 -3.14
C LEU A 233 4.51 -9.41 -4.63
N SER A 234 4.99 -10.43 -5.31
CA SER A 234 5.51 -10.38 -6.65
C SER A 234 5.08 -11.64 -7.44
N LEU A 235 4.89 -11.51 -8.74
CA LEU A 235 4.61 -12.65 -9.62
C LEU A 235 5.89 -13.38 -10.07
N ILE A 236 7.06 -12.75 -9.95
CA ILE A 236 8.35 -13.35 -10.40
C ILE A 236 8.73 -14.56 -9.55
N HIS A 237 8.28 -14.62 -8.30
CA HIS A 237 8.51 -15.77 -7.42
C HIS A 237 7.47 -16.90 -7.57
N ILE A 238 6.46 -16.71 -8.44
CA ILE A 238 5.37 -17.68 -8.66
C ILE A 238 5.56 -18.39 -10.02
N SER A 239 6.51 -17.96 -10.83
CA SER A 239 6.75 -18.60 -12.13
C SER A 239 7.67 -19.80 -11.99
N GLU A 240 7.10 -20.96 -11.69
CA GLU A 240 7.48 -22.26 -12.27
C GLU A 240 6.24 -23.09 -12.52
#